data_969305bced05371bbfddd5c43c620dbb
#
_entry.id   969305bced05371bbfddd5c43c620dbb
#
_cell.length_a   1.000
_cell.length_b   1.000
_cell.length_c   1.000
_cell.angle_alpha   90.00
_cell.angle_beta   90.00
_cell.angle_gamma   90.00
#
_symmetry.space_group_name_H-M   'P 1'
#
loop_
_entity.id
_entity.type
_entity.pdbx_description
1 polymer ?
#
loop_
_entity_poly.entity_id
_entity_poly.type
_entity_poly.pdbx_seq_one_letter_code
_entity_poly.pdbx_strand_id
1 'polypeptide(L)'
;MERRFASQTVVITGGCRGIGEGIAERFGREGANLVLVSNAERVHETAARLVADTGAEVLPLVVDITDEAAVADLYAQAEARFGRIDVSVQNAGIITIDAFDRMPREDFDRVLQVNTTGVWLCCREAAKRMVAAGHGGRLINTSSGQGRQGFIYTPHYAASKMGVIGITQSLAHELARHGITVNAFCPGIIESEMWDYNDRVWGEILSTPEKRYGQGELMTEWVGNIPMKRAGTPADVAGLVAFLASADAAYITGQAINVDGGLIMS
;
A
#
# COMPACT_ATOMS: atom_id res chain seq x y z
N MET A 1 -15.91 18.89 0.11
CA MET A 1 -15.12 18.02 1.03
C MET A 1 -14.13 18.93 1.77
N GLU A 2 -13.88 18.70 3.04
CA GLU A 2 -12.90 19.48 3.80
C GLU A 2 -11.49 19.24 3.25
N ARG A 3 -10.68 20.32 3.14
CA ARG A 3 -9.31 20.24 2.61
C ARG A 3 -8.30 19.98 3.74
N ARG A 4 -8.42 18.81 4.39
CA ARG A 4 -7.61 18.43 5.58
C ARG A 4 -6.10 18.38 5.30
N PHE A 5 -5.69 18.18 4.06
CA PHE A 5 -4.29 18.03 3.65
C PHE A 5 -3.79 19.19 2.78
N ALA A 6 -4.46 20.35 2.86
CA ALA A 6 -4.02 21.53 2.11
C ALA A 6 -2.55 21.85 2.41
N SER A 7 -1.75 22.03 1.34
CA SER A 7 -0.30 22.30 1.39
C SER A 7 0.57 21.16 1.99
N GLN A 8 0.00 19.99 2.26
CA GLN A 8 0.78 18.81 2.64
C GLN A 8 1.22 18.04 1.41
N THR A 9 2.40 17.43 1.49
CA THR A 9 2.94 16.57 0.43
C THR A 9 2.80 15.11 0.83
N VAL A 10 2.15 14.34 -0.04
CA VAL A 10 1.89 12.91 0.14
C VAL A 10 2.59 12.11 -0.94
N VAL A 11 3.55 11.27 -0.55
CA VAL A 11 4.22 10.33 -1.44
C VAL A 11 3.49 8.98 -1.40
N ILE A 12 3.15 8.41 -2.56
CA ILE A 12 2.40 7.16 -2.66
C ILE A 12 3.10 6.23 -3.64
N THR A 13 3.71 5.15 -3.13
CA THR A 13 4.28 4.11 -3.99
C THR A 13 3.20 3.14 -4.48
N GLY A 14 3.32 2.67 -5.73
CA GLY A 14 2.25 1.91 -6.37
C GLY A 14 0.97 2.73 -6.58
N GLY A 15 1.11 4.05 -6.81
CA GLY A 15 0.00 5.01 -6.84
C GLY A 15 -0.81 5.03 -8.14
N CYS A 16 -0.45 4.23 -9.16
CA CYS A 16 -1.05 4.35 -10.50
C CYS A 16 -2.26 3.43 -10.76
N ARG A 17 -2.70 2.63 -9.80
CA ARG A 17 -3.84 1.72 -9.92
C ARG A 17 -4.35 1.22 -8.56
N GLY A 18 -5.56 0.67 -8.57
CA GLY A 18 -6.15 -0.03 -7.42
C GLY A 18 -6.14 0.79 -6.13
N ILE A 19 -5.67 0.19 -5.05
CA ILE A 19 -5.64 0.82 -3.72
C ILE A 19 -4.83 2.12 -3.73
N GLY A 20 -3.64 2.11 -4.35
CA GLY A 20 -2.76 3.29 -4.39
C GLY A 20 -3.39 4.48 -5.12
N GLU A 21 -4.09 4.22 -6.22
CA GLU A 21 -4.82 5.25 -6.97
C GLU A 21 -6.00 5.80 -6.15
N GLY A 22 -6.78 4.93 -5.49
CA GLY A 22 -7.88 5.37 -4.62
C GLY A 22 -7.39 6.22 -3.44
N ILE A 23 -6.21 5.89 -2.88
CA ILE A 23 -5.54 6.70 -1.86
C ILE A 23 -5.15 8.06 -2.45
N ALA A 24 -4.53 8.09 -3.63
CA ALA A 24 -4.13 9.33 -4.30
C ALA A 24 -5.33 10.24 -4.60
N GLU A 25 -6.42 9.67 -5.12
CA GLU A 25 -7.66 10.40 -5.37
C GLU A 25 -8.22 11.03 -4.10
N ARG A 26 -8.23 10.28 -2.99
CA ARG A 26 -8.70 10.77 -1.71
C ARG A 26 -7.88 11.95 -1.22
N PHE A 27 -6.54 11.84 -1.19
CA PHE A 27 -5.67 12.93 -0.77
C PHE A 27 -5.74 14.14 -1.69
N GLY A 28 -5.81 13.93 -3.01
CA GLY A 28 -5.96 15.01 -3.98
C GLY A 28 -7.26 15.80 -3.76
N ARG A 29 -8.39 15.13 -3.57
CA ARG A 29 -9.67 15.76 -3.24
C ARG A 29 -9.65 16.53 -1.92
N GLU A 30 -8.79 16.14 -0.99
CA GLU A 30 -8.60 16.82 0.29
C GLU A 30 -7.46 17.86 0.28
N GLY A 31 -6.94 18.16 -0.92
CA GLY A 31 -6.06 19.31 -1.19
C GLY A 31 -4.56 19.07 -1.03
N ALA A 32 -4.13 17.81 -0.95
CA ALA A 32 -2.71 17.47 -0.90
C ALA A 32 -2.00 17.70 -2.24
N ASN A 33 -0.69 17.98 -2.17
CA ASN A 33 0.25 17.76 -3.26
C ASN A 33 0.62 16.28 -3.31
N LEU A 34 0.66 15.68 -4.48
CA LEU A 34 0.88 14.25 -4.64
C LEU A 34 2.19 13.94 -5.34
N VAL A 35 2.94 12.97 -4.82
CA VAL A 35 4.03 12.31 -5.55
C VAL A 35 3.58 10.88 -5.81
N LEU A 36 3.27 10.59 -7.09
CA LEU A 36 2.86 9.26 -7.51
C LEU A 36 4.05 8.47 -8.01
N VAL A 37 4.27 7.30 -7.44
CA VAL A 37 5.40 6.45 -7.78
C VAL A 37 4.89 5.10 -8.31
N SER A 38 5.45 4.66 -9.42
CA SER A 38 5.23 3.34 -9.99
C SER A 38 6.47 2.92 -10.78
N ASN A 39 6.66 1.64 -11.01
CA ASN A 39 7.67 1.12 -11.93
C ASN A 39 7.19 1.06 -13.40
N ALA A 40 6.06 1.66 -13.70
CA ALA A 40 5.44 1.67 -15.04
C ALA A 40 5.08 3.08 -15.50
N GLU A 41 5.24 3.36 -16.79
CA GLU A 41 4.92 4.65 -17.43
C GLU A 41 3.45 5.09 -17.26
N ARG A 42 2.54 4.15 -17.00
CA ARG A 42 1.13 4.42 -16.66
C ARG A 42 0.96 5.47 -15.55
N VAL A 43 1.96 5.68 -14.71
CA VAL A 43 1.94 6.71 -13.66
C VAL A 43 1.66 8.11 -14.21
N HIS A 44 2.13 8.43 -15.42
CA HIS A 44 1.90 9.72 -16.07
C HIS A 44 0.44 9.93 -16.47
N GLU A 45 -0.20 8.89 -17.00
CA GLU A 45 -1.63 8.93 -17.37
C GLU A 45 -2.51 9.09 -16.13
N THR A 46 -2.20 8.33 -15.07
CA THR A 46 -2.92 8.43 -13.80
C THR A 46 -2.75 9.80 -13.17
N ALA A 47 -1.54 10.38 -13.20
CA ALA A 47 -1.28 11.72 -12.70
C ALA A 47 -2.11 12.78 -13.46
N ALA A 48 -2.14 12.72 -14.79
CA ALA A 48 -2.93 13.64 -15.60
C ALA A 48 -4.42 13.59 -15.26
N ARG A 49 -4.97 12.37 -15.07
CA ARG A 49 -6.35 12.18 -14.64
C ARG A 49 -6.60 12.76 -13.25
N LEU A 50 -5.73 12.49 -12.28
CA LEU A 50 -5.87 13.01 -10.92
C LEU A 50 -5.82 14.54 -10.87
N VAL A 51 -4.96 15.18 -11.66
CA VAL A 51 -4.95 16.64 -11.82
C VAL A 51 -6.30 17.13 -12.31
N ALA A 52 -6.87 16.49 -13.35
CA ALA A 52 -8.17 16.87 -13.91
C ALA A 52 -9.33 16.69 -12.92
N ASP A 53 -9.34 15.57 -12.17
CA ASP A 53 -10.45 15.17 -11.32
C ASP A 53 -10.44 15.86 -9.94
N THR A 54 -9.27 16.26 -9.44
CA THR A 54 -9.09 16.76 -8.07
C THR A 54 -8.54 18.17 -7.99
N GLY A 55 -7.89 18.67 -9.04
CA GLY A 55 -7.15 19.93 -9.04
C GLY A 55 -5.86 19.90 -8.21
N ALA A 56 -5.40 18.73 -7.78
CA ALA A 56 -4.15 18.57 -7.04
C ALA A 56 -2.93 18.80 -7.92
N GLU A 57 -1.84 19.30 -7.35
CA GLU A 57 -0.53 19.24 -7.99
C GLU A 57 0.03 17.82 -7.85
N VAL A 58 0.44 17.22 -8.98
CA VAL A 58 0.91 15.83 -9.01
C VAL A 58 2.29 15.76 -9.67
N LEU A 59 3.26 15.12 -9.00
CA LEU A 59 4.57 14.75 -9.53
C LEU A 59 4.57 13.23 -9.80
N PRO A 60 4.47 12.77 -11.04
CA PRO A 60 4.62 11.36 -11.38
C PRO A 60 6.09 10.99 -11.52
N LEU A 61 6.49 9.85 -10.92
CA LEU A 61 7.86 9.32 -11.00
C LEU A 61 7.84 7.82 -11.32
N VAL A 62 8.65 7.43 -12.33
CA VAL A 62 8.86 6.02 -12.65
C VAL A 62 10.06 5.53 -11.87
N VAL A 63 9.82 4.72 -10.83
CA VAL A 63 10.86 4.23 -9.89
C VAL A 63 10.59 2.79 -9.51
N ASP A 64 11.63 1.96 -9.55
CA ASP A 64 11.63 0.66 -8.87
C ASP A 64 12.07 0.86 -7.41
N ILE A 65 11.18 0.57 -6.47
CA ILE A 65 11.44 0.75 -5.04
C ILE A 65 12.45 -0.23 -4.46
N THR A 66 12.92 -1.20 -5.23
CA THR A 66 13.99 -2.13 -4.84
C THR A 66 15.39 -1.56 -5.11
N ASP A 67 15.49 -0.48 -5.90
CA ASP A 67 16.72 0.27 -6.14
C ASP A 67 16.88 1.37 -5.08
N GLU A 68 17.87 1.19 -4.20
CA GLU A 68 18.14 2.10 -3.09
C GLU A 68 18.49 3.52 -3.56
N ALA A 69 19.25 3.64 -4.65
CA ALA A 69 19.65 4.95 -5.18
C ALA A 69 18.45 5.67 -5.81
N ALA A 70 17.63 4.93 -6.57
CA ALA A 70 16.42 5.47 -7.16
C ALA A 70 15.39 5.89 -6.09
N VAL A 71 15.29 5.16 -4.98
CA VAL A 71 14.43 5.56 -3.83
C VAL A 71 14.97 6.83 -3.17
N ALA A 72 16.28 6.97 -2.97
CA ALA A 72 16.85 8.20 -2.40
C ALA A 72 16.59 9.42 -3.30
N ASP A 73 16.71 9.27 -4.62
CA ASP A 73 16.44 10.31 -5.61
C ASP A 73 14.94 10.67 -5.69
N LEU A 74 14.05 9.69 -5.64
CA LEU A 74 12.59 9.88 -5.54
C LEU A 74 12.24 10.90 -4.43
N TYR A 75 12.72 10.67 -3.21
CA TYR A 75 12.41 11.56 -2.09
C TYR A 75 13.11 12.91 -2.20
N ALA A 76 14.29 12.98 -2.84
CA ALA A 76 14.95 14.24 -3.13
C ALA A 76 14.15 15.08 -4.15
N GLN A 77 13.62 14.46 -5.20
CA GLN A 77 12.77 15.14 -6.18
C GLN A 77 11.44 15.62 -5.55
N ALA A 78 10.83 14.80 -4.68
CA ALA A 78 9.61 15.18 -3.95
C ALA A 78 9.84 16.42 -3.09
N GLU A 79 10.95 16.44 -2.33
CA GLU A 79 11.33 17.58 -1.49
C GLU A 79 11.69 18.81 -2.31
N ALA A 80 12.44 18.67 -3.40
CA ALA A 80 12.78 19.77 -4.30
C ALA A 80 11.54 20.39 -4.96
N ARG A 81 10.51 19.59 -5.28
CA ARG A 81 9.29 20.05 -5.93
C ARG A 81 8.33 20.74 -4.97
N PHE A 82 8.15 20.22 -3.76
CA PHE A 82 7.11 20.66 -2.83
C PHE A 82 7.63 21.22 -1.50
N GLY A 83 8.95 21.19 -1.28
CA GLY A 83 9.62 21.77 -0.11
C GLY A 83 9.51 20.95 1.18
N ARG A 84 8.65 19.93 1.22
CA ARG A 84 8.41 19.10 2.40
C ARG A 84 7.80 17.75 2.06
N ILE A 85 7.88 16.82 2.98
CA ILE A 85 7.18 15.53 2.93
C ILE A 85 6.45 15.33 4.26
N ASP A 86 5.12 15.25 4.21
CA ASP A 86 4.27 15.12 5.40
C ASP A 86 3.78 13.69 5.61
N VAL A 87 3.43 13.02 4.52
CA VAL A 87 2.91 11.66 4.54
C VAL A 87 3.65 10.83 3.49
N SER A 88 4.03 9.62 3.86
CA SER A 88 4.54 8.64 2.92
C SER A 88 3.78 7.33 3.06
N VAL A 89 3.14 6.89 1.97
CA VAL A 89 2.35 5.67 1.89
C VAL A 89 3.10 4.62 1.08
N GLN A 90 3.58 3.58 1.75
CA GLN A 90 4.27 2.46 1.14
C GLN A 90 3.22 1.44 0.68
N ASN A 91 2.68 1.65 -0.54
CA ASN A 91 1.62 0.79 -1.07
C ASN A 91 2.08 -0.16 -2.19
N ALA A 92 3.19 0.12 -2.86
CA ALA A 92 3.72 -0.78 -3.88
C ALA A 92 3.93 -2.20 -3.32
N GLY A 93 3.50 -3.19 -4.10
CA GLY A 93 3.64 -4.58 -3.72
C GLY A 93 3.25 -5.53 -4.85
N ILE A 94 3.76 -6.74 -4.78
CA ILE A 94 3.49 -7.83 -5.73
C ILE A 94 3.12 -9.10 -4.99
N ILE A 95 2.49 -10.01 -5.70
CA ILE A 95 2.18 -11.37 -5.26
C ILE A 95 2.43 -12.33 -6.42
N THR A 96 2.95 -13.52 -6.12
CA THR A 96 2.88 -14.69 -6.98
C THR A 96 2.20 -15.82 -6.21
N ILE A 97 1.69 -16.81 -6.90
CA ILE A 97 0.88 -17.88 -6.31
C ILE A 97 1.35 -19.20 -6.93
N ASP A 98 1.86 -20.11 -6.10
CA ASP A 98 2.20 -21.45 -6.54
C ASP A 98 2.19 -22.44 -5.37
N ALA A 99 2.12 -23.74 -5.67
CA ALA A 99 2.22 -24.77 -4.66
C ALA A 99 3.62 -24.77 -3.99
N PHE A 100 3.68 -25.23 -2.74
CA PHE A 100 4.89 -25.15 -1.92
C PHE A 100 6.12 -25.84 -2.54
N ASP A 101 5.89 -26.90 -3.33
CA ASP A 101 6.91 -27.71 -4.01
C ASP A 101 7.30 -27.20 -5.40
N ARG A 102 6.56 -26.24 -5.95
CA ARG A 102 6.82 -25.63 -7.25
C ARG A 102 7.21 -24.15 -7.18
N MET A 103 7.02 -23.50 -6.01
CA MET A 103 7.35 -22.09 -5.82
C MET A 103 8.82 -21.83 -6.16
N PRO A 104 9.14 -21.04 -7.22
CA PRO A 104 10.51 -20.71 -7.57
C PRO A 104 11.14 -19.84 -6.47
N ARG A 105 12.42 -20.08 -6.18
CA ARG A 105 13.17 -19.26 -5.22
C ARG A 105 13.21 -17.80 -5.66
N GLU A 106 13.32 -17.55 -6.95
CA GLU A 106 13.35 -16.22 -7.54
C GLU A 106 12.07 -15.43 -7.22
N ASP A 107 10.91 -16.07 -7.28
CA ASP A 107 9.63 -15.47 -6.91
C ASP A 107 9.55 -15.17 -5.42
N PHE A 108 10.04 -16.12 -4.60
CA PHE A 108 10.11 -15.95 -3.15
C PHE A 108 10.97 -14.73 -2.80
N ASP A 109 12.20 -14.66 -3.31
CA ASP A 109 13.15 -13.59 -3.05
C ASP A 109 12.61 -12.24 -3.58
N ARG A 110 12.02 -12.22 -4.77
CA ARG A 110 11.46 -11.02 -5.40
C ARG A 110 10.29 -10.43 -4.61
N VAL A 111 9.39 -11.27 -4.12
CA VAL A 111 8.26 -10.80 -3.29
C VAL A 111 8.76 -10.17 -2.00
N LEU A 112 9.74 -10.77 -1.33
CA LEU A 112 10.36 -10.17 -0.14
C LEU A 112 11.10 -8.87 -0.46
N GLN A 113 11.82 -8.83 -1.58
CA GLN A 113 12.58 -7.66 -2.01
C GLN A 113 11.65 -6.45 -2.25
N VAL A 114 10.54 -6.65 -2.95
CA VAL A 114 9.59 -5.56 -3.21
C VAL A 114 8.78 -5.22 -1.97
N ASN A 115 8.12 -6.21 -1.36
CA ASN A 115 7.12 -5.98 -0.33
C ASN A 115 7.68 -5.63 1.04
N THR A 116 8.94 -5.98 1.31
CA THR A 116 9.57 -5.78 2.63
C THR A 116 10.76 -4.83 2.52
N THR A 117 11.79 -5.18 1.72
CA THR A 117 12.98 -4.35 1.58
C THR A 117 12.64 -2.99 0.95
N GLY A 118 11.86 -2.97 -0.13
CA GLY A 118 11.42 -1.75 -0.79
C GLY A 118 10.58 -0.85 0.14
N VAL A 119 9.69 -1.43 0.93
CA VAL A 119 8.93 -0.70 1.96
C VAL A 119 9.86 -0.06 2.98
N TRP A 120 10.85 -0.82 3.49
CA TRP A 120 11.84 -0.28 4.44
C TRP A 120 12.69 0.83 3.84
N LEU A 121 13.16 0.70 2.59
CA LEU A 121 13.92 1.74 1.89
C LEU A 121 13.12 3.05 1.79
N CYS A 122 11.86 2.97 1.40
CA CYS A 122 10.96 4.13 1.33
C CYS A 122 10.70 4.75 2.70
N CYS A 123 10.42 3.94 3.72
CA CYS A 123 10.26 4.44 5.11
C CYS A 123 11.51 5.17 5.58
N ARG A 124 12.70 4.61 5.34
CA ARG A 124 13.99 5.19 5.73
C ARG A 124 14.20 6.56 5.11
N GLU A 125 14.02 6.69 3.80
CA GLU A 125 14.26 7.94 3.08
C GLU A 125 13.23 9.02 3.42
N ALA A 126 11.95 8.65 3.62
CA ALA A 126 10.93 9.56 4.13
C ALA A 126 11.27 10.03 5.55
N ALA A 127 11.58 9.10 6.46
CA ALA A 127 11.88 9.41 7.86
C ALA A 127 13.10 10.33 8.01
N LYS A 128 14.19 10.11 7.24
CA LYS A 128 15.36 10.99 7.24
C LYS A 128 14.97 12.45 6.99
N ARG A 129 14.13 12.70 6.00
CA ARG A 129 13.69 14.05 5.62
C ARG A 129 12.74 14.65 6.65
N MET A 130 11.77 13.87 7.14
CA MET A 130 10.85 14.29 8.19
C MET A 130 11.59 14.66 9.48
N VAL A 131 12.61 13.87 9.88
CA VAL A 131 13.46 14.15 11.06
C VAL A 131 14.28 15.40 10.83
N ALA A 132 14.91 15.56 9.67
CA ALA A 132 15.71 16.74 9.34
C ALA A 132 14.87 18.03 9.34
N ALA A 133 13.66 17.96 8.82
CA ALA A 133 12.71 19.08 8.78
C ALA A 133 12.11 19.43 10.15
N GLY A 134 12.05 18.48 11.09
CA GLY A 134 11.62 18.71 12.49
C GLY A 134 10.13 18.97 12.68
N HIS A 135 9.29 18.73 11.67
CA HIS A 135 7.83 19.00 11.74
C HIS A 135 6.97 17.76 12.02
N GLY A 136 7.60 16.61 12.30
CA GLY A 136 6.90 15.33 12.41
C GLY A 136 6.55 14.74 11.05
N GLY A 137 5.65 13.78 11.02
CA GLY A 137 5.20 13.14 9.77
C GLY A 137 4.37 11.89 9.98
N ARG A 138 3.98 11.26 8.87
CA ARG A 138 3.17 10.03 8.87
C ARG A 138 3.76 9.02 7.89
N LEU A 139 4.13 7.83 8.37
CA LEU A 139 4.49 6.67 7.55
C LEU A 139 3.33 5.66 7.63
N ILE A 140 2.81 5.26 6.49
CA ILE A 140 1.65 4.35 6.42
C ILE A 140 1.97 3.21 5.48
N ASN A 141 2.07 2.00 6.01
CA ASN A 141 2.54 0.83 5.31
C ASN A 141 1.41 -0.11 4.92
N THR A 142 1.46 -0.66 3.71
CA THR A 142 0.48 -1.65 3.25
C THR A 142 0.92 -3.06 3.64
N SER A 143 0.29 -3.58 4.68
CA SER A 143 0.35 -5.00 4.99
C SER A 143 -0.74 -5.77 4.21
N SER A 144 -1.43 -6.70 4.82
CA SER A 144 -2.51 -7.52 4.24
C SER A 144 -3.22 -8.27 5.37
N GLY A 145 -4.40 -8.83 5.11
CA GLY A 145 -4.93 -9.92 5.92
C GLY A 145 -3.93 -11.06 6.09
N GLN A 146 -3.07 -11.31 5.06
CA GLN A 146 -1.97 -12.27 5.17
C GLN A 146 -0.80 -11.81 6.06
N GLY A 147 -0.78 -10.58 6.50
CA GLY A 147 0.09 -10.12 7.58
C GLY A 147 -0.40 -10.53 8.98
N ARG A 148 -1.65 -11.02 9.09
CA ARG A 148 -2.25 -11.54 10.32
C ARG A 148 -2.20 -13.06 10.40
N GLN A 149 -2.55 -13.70 9.30
CA GLN A 149 -2.52 -15.16 9.17
C GLN A 149 -2.06 -15.56 7.78
N GLY A 150 -1.27 -16.62 7.66
CA GLY A 150 -0.84 -17.16 6.37
C GLY A 150 -2.02 -17.68 5.56
N PHE A 151 -1.84 -17.73 4.24
CA PHE A 151 -2.80 -18.33 3.32
C PHE A 151 -2.11 -19.32 2.37
N ILE A 152 -2.90 -20.23 1.78
CA ILE A 152 -2.36 -21.29 0.91
C ILE A 152 -1.67 -20.72 -0.32
N TYR A 153 -0.62 -21.39 -0.77
CA TYR A 153 0.13 -21.11 -2.01
C TYR A 153 0.85 -19.75 -2.06
N THR A 154 0.94 -19.04 -0.93
CA THR A 154 1.55 -17.71 -0.87
C THR A 154 2.45 -17.51 0.37
N PRO A 155 3.34 -18.46 0.74
CA PRO A 155 4.14 -18.37 1.97
C PRO A 155 5.06 -17.14 1.98
N HIS A 156 5.65 -16.79 0.85
CA HIS A 156 6.50 -15.60 0.66
C HIS A 156 5.72 -14.29 0.82
N TYR A 157 4.50 -14.23 0.29
CA TYR A 157 3.65 -13.04 0.44
C TYR A 157 3.24 -12.85 1.90
N ALA A 158 2.79 -13.91 2.57
CA ALA A 158 2.48 -13.86 4.01
C ALA A 158 3.70 -13.44 4.83
N ALA A 159 4.88 -14.04 4.60
CA ALA A 159 6.12 -13.65 5.26
C ALA A 159 6.45 -12.17 5.02
N SER A 160 6.31 -11.68 3.78
CA SER A 160 6.57 -10.28 3.44
C SER A 160 5.63 -9.32 4.18
N LYS A 161 4.34 -9.65 4.29
CA LYS A 161 3.33 -8.78 4.90
C LYS A 161 3.34 -8.84 6.43
N MET A 162 3.75 -9.96 7.04
CA MET A 162 4.10 -10.03 8.45
C MET A 162 5.37 -9.20 8.74
N GLY A 163 6.38 -9.25 7.86
CA GLY A 163 7.58 -8.43 7.95
C GLY A 163 7.28 -6.93 7.95
N VAL A 164 6.32 -6.47 7.14
CA VAL A 164 5.87 -5.07 7.14
C VAL A 164 5.29 -4.64 8.50
N ILE A 165 4.56 -5.51 9.19
CA ILE A 165 4.06 -5.21 10.54
C ILE A 165 5.23 -5.05 11.52
N GLY A 166 6.23 -5.93 11.45
CA GLY A 166 7.45 -5.83 12.27
C GLY A 166 8.22 -4.52 12.01
N ILE A 167 8.41 -4.14 10.74
CA ILE A 167 9.02 -2.85 10.35
C ILE A 167 8.21 -1.68 10.91
N THR A 168 6.88 -1.72 10.79
CA THR A 168 5.97 -0.68 11.28
C THR A 168 6.15 -0.46 12.78
N GLN A 169 6.13 -1.52 13.56
CA GLN A 169 6.28 -1.46 15.04
C GLN A 169 7.65 -0.96 15.45
N SER A 170 8.73 -1.48 14.83
CA SER A 170 10.09 -1.06 15.13
C SER A 170 10.31 0.44 14.85
N LEU A 171 9.91 0.91 13.66
CA LEU A 171 10.04 2.32 13.31
C LEU A 171 9.12 3.22 14.14
N ALA A 172 7.94 2.75 14.57
CA ALA A 172 7.07 3.50 15.48
C ALA A 172 7.76 3.80 16.80
N HIS A 173 8.45 2.83 17.40
CA HIS A 173 9.22 3.05 18.63
C HIS A 173 10.37 4.05 18.42
N GLU A 174 11.10 3.94 17.33
CA GLU A 174 12.27 4.78 17.07
C GLU A 174 11.90 6.24 16.74
N LEU A 175 10.84 6.41 15.92
CA LEU A 175 10.50 7.70 15.33
C LEU A 175 9.49 8.52 16.15
N ALA A 176 8.86 7.96 17.17
CA ALA A 176 7.87 8.66 18.00
C ALA A 176 8.42 9.95 18.64
N ARG A 177 9.67 9.94 19.09
CA ARG A 177 10.35 11.13 19.67
C ARG A 177 10.49 12.29 18.67
N HIS A 178 10.35 12.03 17.38
CA HIS A 178 10.41 13.04 16.31
C HIS A 178 9.00 13.49 15.86
N GLY A 179 7.93 13.07 16.55
CA GLY A 179 6.56 13.39 16.17
C GLY A 179 6.09 12.66 14.91
N ILE A 180 6.78 11.57 14.51
CA ILE A 180 6.43 10.76 13.35
C ILE A 180 5.66 9.53 13.83
N THR A 181 4.44 9.34 13.32
CA THR A 181 3.69 8.10 13.53
C THR A 181 3.94 7.11 12.40
N VAL A 182 4.00 5.82 12.73
CA VAL A 182 4.19 4.75 11.76
C VAL A 182 3.10 3.71 12.00
N ASN A 183 2.22 3.53 11.01
CA ASN A 183 1.11 2.58 11.09
C ASN A 183 1.02 1.73 9.83
N ALA A 184 0.33 0.62 9.90
CA ALA A 184 0.02 -0.22 8.76
C ALA A 184 -1.49 -0.41 8.60
N PHE A 185 -1.93 -0.64 7.39
CA PHE A 185 -3.27 -1.14 7.11
C PHE A 185 -3.19 -2.53 6.46
N CYS A 186 -4.20 -3.35 6.75
CA CYS A 186 -4.28 -4.73 6.32
C CYS A 186 -5.53 -4.92 5.46
N PRO A 187 -5.47 -4.70 4.14
CA PRO A 187 -6.60 -4.95 3.25
C PRO A 187 -6.98 -6.43 3.23
N GLY A 188 -8.28 -6.70 3.13
CA GLY A 188 -8.80 -8.00 2.74
C GLY A 188 -8.91 -8.13 1.21
N ILE A 189 -10.06 -8.60 0.72
CA ILE A 189 -10.38 -8.68 -0.71
C ILE A 189 -10.84 -7.29 -1.17
N ILE A 190 -10.00 -6.60 -1.95
CA ILE A 190 -10.28 -5.27 -2.50
C ILE A 190 -10.28 -5.35 -4.02
N GLU A 191 -11.33 -4.85 -4.68
CA GLU A 191 -11.45 -4.79 -6.13
C GLU A 191 -10.21 -4.15 -6.77
N SER A 192 -9.48 -4.92 -7.59
CA SER A 192 -8.23 -4.48 -8.23
C SER A 192 -7.73 -5.51 -9.24
N GLU A 193 -6.87 -5.08 -10.18
CA GLU A 193 -6.17 -5.97 -11.11
C GLU A 193 -5.38 -7.08 -10.41
N MET A 194 -4.90 -6.85 -9.17
CA MET A 194 -4.24 -7.90 -8.37
C MET A 194 -5.23 -9.01 -7.99
N TRP A 195 -6.47 -8.68 -7.69
CA TRP A 195 -7.50 -9.67 -7.37
C TRP A 195 -8.03 -10.38 -8.61
N ASP A 196 -8.02 -9.74 -9.79
CA ASP A 196 -8.30 -10.42 -11.06
C ASP A 196 -7.23 -11.49 -11.36
N TYR A 197 -5.96 -11.15 -11.12
CA TYR A 197 -4.85 -12.12 -11.19
C TYR A 197 -5.01 -13.25 -10.17
N ASN A 198 -5.32 -12.91 -8.92
CA ASN A 198 -5.48 -13.87 -7.83
C ASN A 198 -6.63 -14.85 -8.11
N ASP A 199 -7.79 -14.35 -8.51
CA ASP A 199 -8.97 -15.16 -8.87
C ASP A 199 -8.60 -16.20 -9.93
N ARG A 200 -7.94 -15.75 -10.99
CA ARG A 200 -7.52 -16.63 -12.08
C ARG A 200 -6.53 -17.71 -11.60
N VAL A 201 -5.44 -17.33 -10.96
CA VAL A 201 -4.36 -18.27 -10.63
C VAL A 201 -4.77 -19.23 -9.50
N TRP A 202 -5.41 -18.74 -8.45
CA TRP A 202 -5.97 -19.65 -7.43
C TRP A 202 -7.10 -20.50 -7.99
N GLY A 203 -7.94 -19.94 -8.87
CA GLY A 203 -9.00 -20.69 -9.53
C GLY A 203 -8.46 -21.86 -10.36
N GLU A 204 -7.38 -21.65 -11.10
CA GLU A 204 -6.69 -22.73 -11.83
C GLU A 204 -6.13 -23.81 -10.89
N ILE A 205 -5.43 -23.42 -9.81
CA ILE A 205 -4.80 -24.36 -8.86
C ILE A 205 -5.83 -25.13 -8.04
N LEU A 206 -6.93 -24.50 -7.64
CA LEU A 206 -7.98 -25.10 -6.81
C LEU A 206 -9.02 -25.86 -7.60
N SER A 207 -9.01 -25.80 -8.94
CA SER A 207 -9.93 -26.53 -9.79
C SER A 207 -9.66 -28.03 -9.71
N THR A 208 -10.75 -28.81 -9.63
CA THR A 208 -10.75 -30.27 -9.68
C THR A 208 -11.60 -30.76 -10.87
N PRO A 209 -11.58 -32.07 -11.19
CA PRO A 209 -12.50 -32.61 -12.21
C PRO A 209 -13.98 -32.34 -11.89
N GLU A 210 -14.35 -32.30 -10.58
CA GLU A 210 -15.71 -32.12 -10.10
C GLU A 210 -16.11 -30.65 -9.95
N LYS A 211 -15.13 -29.74 -9.75
CA LYS A 211 -15.36 -28.31 -9.59
C LYS A 211 -14.30 -27.51 -10.32
N ARG A 212 -14.72 -26.76 -11.31
CA ARG A 212 -13.86 -25.82 -12.03
C ARG A 212 -14.31 -24.40 -11.74
N TYR A 213 -13.33 -23.49 -11.58
CA TYR A 213 -13.59 -22.07 -11.39
C TYR A 213 -13.43 -21.34 -12.73
N GLY A 214 -14.49 -20.67 -13.17
CA GLY A 214 -14.43 -19.64 -14.20
C GLY A 214 -13.98 -18.30 -13.64
N GLN A 215 -13.80 -17.32 -14.52
CA GLN A 215 -13.37 -15.97 -14.13
C GLN A 215 -14.37 -15.33 -13.15
N GLY A 216 -13.87 -14.86 -12.01
CA GLY A 216 -14.67 -14.18 -10.96
C GLY A 216 -15.41 -15.13 -10.01
N GLU A 217 -15.45 -16.44 -10.31
CA GLU A 217 -16.23 -17.39 -9.49
C GLU A 217 -15.58 -17.65 -8.13
N LEU A 218 -14.26 -17.81 -8.09
CA LEU A 218 -13.54 -18.03 -6.84
C LEU A 218 -13.61 -16.78 -5.95
N MET A 219 -13.43 -15.59 -6.53
CA MET A 219 -13.58 -14.34 -5.81
C MET A 219 -15.01 -14.22 -5.24
N THR A 220 -16.03 -14.55 -6.02
CA THR A 220 -17.43 -14.52 -5.57
C THR A 220 -17.66 -15.45 -4.37
N GLU A 221 -17.11 -16.67 -4.43
CA GLU A 221 -17.17 -17.63 -3.32
C GLU A 221 -16.50 -17.08 -2.05
N TRP A 222 -15.30 -16.53 -2.19
CA TRP A 222 -14.56 -16.00 -1.04
C TRP A 222 -15.18 -14.73 -0.47
N VAL A 223 -15.71 -13.85 -1.31
CA VAL A 223 -16.49 -12.67 -0.88
C VAL A 223 -17.73 -13.10 -0.08
N GLY A 224 -18.34 -14.24 -0.41
CA GLY A 224 -19.43 -14.85 0.36
C GLY A 224 -19.06 -15.18 1.81
N ASN A 225 -17.77 -15.35 2.14
CA ASN A 225 -17.28 -15.59 3.50
C ASN A 225 -17.02 -14.28 4.29
N ILE A 226 -16.97 -13.12 3.62
CA ILE A 226 -16.82 -11.83 4.30
C ILE A 226 -18.13 -11.51 5.03
N PRO A 227 -18.10 -11.15 6.34
CA PRO A 227 -19.30 -10.77 7.08
C PRO A 227 -20.13 -9.68 6.41
N MET A 228 -19.50 -8.65 5.83
CA MET A 228 -20.17 -7.57 5.10
C MET A 228 -20.67 -7.98 3.71
N LYS A 229 -20.42 -9.23 3.25
CA LYS A 229 -20.94 -9.82 2.00
C LYS A 229 -20.63 -9.03 0.72
N ARG A 230 -19.55 -8.29 0.73
CA ARG A 230 -19.01 -7.60 -0.45
C ARG A 230 -17.49 -7.54 -0.41
N ALA A 231 -16.87 -7.41 -1.57
CA ALA A 231 -15.50 -6.95 -1.65
C ALA A 231 -15.39 -5.50 -1.17
N GLY A 232 -14.23 -5.12 -0.68
CA GLY A 232 -13.92 -3.72 -0.45
C GLY A 232 -13.56 -3.01 -1.74
N THR A 233 -13.67 -1.69 -1.74
CA THR A 233 -13.21 -0.82 -2.82
C THR A 233 -11.93 -0.09 -2.43
N PRO A 234 -11.15 0.45 -3.38
CA PRO A 234 -10.04 1.35 -3.06
C PRO A 234 -10.45 2.53 -2.16
N ALA A 235 -11.68 3.03 -2.29
CA ALA A 235 -12.21 4.11 -1.45
C ALA A 235 -12.42 3.68 0.02
N ASP A 236 -12.82 2.43 0.29
CA ASP A 236 -12.92 1.90 1.65
C ASP A 236 -11.55 1.95 2.36
N VAL A 237 -10.48 1.58 1.64
CA VAL A 237 -9.11 1.63 2.16
C VAL A 237 -8.61 3.06 2.33
N ALA A 238 -8.85 3.92 1.33
CA ALA A 238 -8.41 5.31 1.35
C ALA A 238 -9.00 6.09 2.53
N GLY A 239 -10.19 5.74 3.00
CA GLY A 239 -10.81 6.30 4.20
C GLY A 239 -9.96 6.12 5.46
N LEU A 240 -9.48 4.89 5.72
CA LEU A 240 -8.59 4.62 6.85
C LEU A 240 -7.23 5.29 6.68
N VAL A 241 -6.64 5.23 5.48
CA VAL A 241 -5.32 5.83 5.22
C VAL A 241 -5.35 7.35 5.44
N ALA A 242 -6.40 8.04 4.97
CA ALA A 242 -6.60 9.46 5.20
C ALA A 242 -6.83 9.77 6.71
N PHE A 243 -7.53 8.92 7.44
CA PHE A 243 -7.66 9.06 8.90
C PHE A 243 -6.30 8.94 9.59
N LEU A 244 -5.52 7.90 9.30
CA LEU A 244 -4.19 7.68 9.89
C LEU A 244 -3.19 8.80 9.56
N ALA A 245 -3.36 9.48 8.42
CA ALA A 245 -2.57 10.63 8.03
C ALA A 245 -2.99 11.93 8.73
N SER A 246 -4.21 12.01 9.23
CA SER A 246 -4.79 13.23 9.79
C SER A 246 -4.31 13.55 11.22
N ALA A 247 -4.68 14.71 11.70
CA ALA A 247 -4.45 15.11 13.09
C ALA A 247 -5.25 14.26 14.11
N ASP A 248 -6.40 13.69 13.67
CA ASP A 248 -7.24 12.85 14.54
C ASP A 248 -6.54 11.55 14.96
N ALA A 249 -5.53 11.10 14.18
CA ALA A 249 -4.71 9.93 14.48
C ALA A 249 -3.37 10.28 15.17
N ALA A 250 -3.20 11.48 15.69
CA ALA A 250 -1.91 11.93 16.24
C ALA A 250 -1.37 11.07 17.40
N TYR A 251 -2.23 10.35 18.12
CA TYR A 251 -1.85 9.45 19.21
C TYR A 251 -1.90 7.96 18.82
N ILE A 252 -1.94 7.65 17.51
CA ILE A 252 -1.98 6.30 16.99
C ILE A 252 -0.66 6.02 16.27
N THR A 253 0.15 5.09 16.79
CA THR A 253 1.39 4.64 16.18
C THR A 253 1.66 3.17 16.50
N GLY A 254 2.39 2.46 15.62
CA GLY A 254 2.71 1.04 15.76
C GLY A 254 1.53 0.10 15.48
N GLN A 255 0.40 0.62 15.01
CA GLN A 255 -0.79 -0.19 14.78
C GLN A 255 -0.82 -0.77 13.37
N ALA A 256 -1.46 -1.95 13.26
CA ALA A 256 -1.81 -2.55 11.99
C ALA A 256 -3.33 -2.78 12.01
N ILE A 257 -4.08 -2.10 11.13
CA ILE A 257 -5.55 -2.04 11.19
C ILE A 257 -6.15 -2.74 9.97
N ASN A 258 -7.07 -3.66 10.20
CA ASN A 258 -7.75 -4.38 9.15
C ASN A 258 -8.78 -3.49 8.43
N VAL A 259 -8.84 -3.64 7.08
CA VAL A 259 -9.89 -3.07 6.21
C VAL A 259 -10.36 -4.23 5.32
N ASP A 260 -11.21 -5.08 5.85
CA ASP A 260 -11.49 -6.39 5.27
C ASP A 260 -12.96 -6.84 5.38
N GLY A 261 -13.85 -5.94 5.81
CA GLY A 261 -15.27 -6.27 6.00
C GLY A 261 -15.54 -7.28 7.11
N GLY A 262 -14.59 -7.48 8.04
CA GLY A 262 -14.68 -8.43 9.15
C GLY A 262 -14.18 -9.84 8.79
N LEU A 263 -13.44 -9.99 7.68
CA LEU A 263 -12.91 -11.30 7.25
C LEU A 263 -11.95 -11.89 8.29
N ILE A 264 -11.11 -11.05 8.90
CA ILE A 264 -10.15 -11.45 9.94
C ILE A 264 -10.34 -10.55 11.15
N MET A 265 -10.73 -11.16 12.27
CA MET A 265 -10.94 -10.46 13.54
C MET A 265 -9.77 -10.78 14.48
N SER A 266 -8.72 -9.92 14.47
CA SER A 266 -7.52 -10.09 15.29
C SER A 266 -6.94 -8.73 15.70
#